data_97d54af40083cf34d032620168e8af29
#
_entry.id   97d54af40083cf34d032620168e8af29
#
_cell.length_a   1.000
_cell.length_b   1.000
_cell.length_c   1.000
_cell.angle_alpha   90.00
_cell.angle_beta   90.00
_cell.angle_gamma   90.00
#
_symmetry.space_group_name_H-M   'P 1'
#
loop_
_entity.id
_entity.type
_entity.pdbx_description
1 polymer ?
#
loop_
_entity_poly.entity_id
_entity_poly.type
_entity_poly.pdbx_seq_one_letter_code
_entity_poly.pdbx_strand_id
1 'polypeptide(L)'
;MKQHRLRIKGPAGAIETVLDLPAGPPRGVALIAHPHPLHGGSLDNKVVATLAKAALAGGEVAVRANFRGVGATAGEYDAGIGETEDLLTVAQAVQAAFPDLPWRLLGFSFGAFVQHRVAARWPARQLILVGPALGRFDFAPPPIPAAIVHGADDELIPLAQVADYARAHAIPLRVIPGASHFFHGKLM
;
A
#
# COMPACT_ATOMS: atom_id res chain seq x y z
N MET A 1 7.36 14.39 14.65
CA MET A 1 7.15 13.73 13.33
C MET A 1 7.61 14.72 12.26
N LYS A 2 8.55 14.32 11.42
CA LYS A 2 9.08 15.16 10.34
C LYS A 2 8.60 14.60 9.00
N GLN A 3 7.87 15.41 8.24
CA GLN A 3 7.33 15.04 6.94
C GLN A 3 8.12 15.72 5.83
N HIS A 4 8.45 14.98 4.79
CA HIS A 4 9.11 15.46 3.59
C HIS A 4 8.23 15.17 2.37
N ARG A 5 7.94 16.19 1.58
CA ARG A 5 7.33 16.03 0.25
C ARG A 5 8.44 16.05 -0.81
N LEU A 6 8.45 15.04 -1.65
CA LEU A 6 9.48 14.79 -2.65
C LEU A 6 8.85 14.62 -4.03
N ARG A 7 9.61 14.89 -5.06
CA ARG A 7 9.31 14.51 -6.45
C ARG A 7 10.42 13.60 -6.93
N ILE A 8 10.10 12.31 -7.06
CA ILE A 8 11.04 11.30 -7.54
C ILE A 8 10.86 11.18 -9.06
N LYS A 9 11.97 11.17 -9.81
CA LYS A 9 11.92 10.97 -11.25
C LYS A 9 11.58 9.52 -11.56
N GLY A 10 10.39 9.28 -12.11
CA GLY A 10 9.89 7.98 -12.49
C GLY A 10 9.84 7.75 -14.00
N PRO A 11 9.36 6.58 -14.44
CA PRO A 11 9.28 6.20 -15.85
C PRO A 11 8.39 7.12 -16.69
N ALA A 12 7.26 7.59 -16.14
CA ALA A 12 6.32 8.49 -16.81
C ALA A 12 6.56 9.97 -16.48
N GLY A 13 7.53 10.30 -15.65
CA GLY A 13 7.83 11.65 -15.19
C GLY A 13 7.93 11.74 -13.66
N ALA A 14 7.60 12.89 -13.08
CA ALA A 14 7.71 13.08 -11.63
C ALA A 14 6.66 12.24 -10.87
N ILE A 15 7.07 11.59 -9.77
CA ILE A 15 6.21 10.88 -8.84
C ILE A 15 6.14 11.68 -7.53
N GLU A 16 4.95 12.18 -7.19
CA GLU A 16 4.72 12.86 -5.92
C GLU A 16 4.76 11.85 -4.78
N THR A 17 5.67 12.07 -3.85
CA THR A 17 5.94 11.15 -2.73
C THR A 17 5.99 11.91 -1.41
N VAL A 18 5.42 11.34 -0.37
CA VAL A 18 5.51 11.81 1.00
C VAL A 18 6.26 10.79 1.83
N LEU A 19 7.25 11.27 2.56
CA LEU A 19 8.07 10.48 3.46
C LEU A 19 7.94 11.04 4.87
N ASP A 20 7.40 10.24 5.77
CA ASP A 20 7.25 10.56 7.17
C ASP A 20 8.28 9.79 8.00
N LEU A 21 9.04 10.49 8.85
CA LEU A 21 10.05 9.89 9.71
C LEU A 21 9.51 9.62 11.12
N PRO A 22 9.82 8.46 11.73
CA PRO A 22 9.51 8.21 13.13
C PRO A 22 10.27 9.16 14.08
N ALA A 23 9.87 9.22 15.34
CA ALA A 23 10.49 10.10 16.34
C ALA A 23 11.93 9.69 16.70
N GLY A 24 12.26 8.40 16.56
CA GLY A 24 13.60 7.84 16.83
C GLY A 24 14.28 7.29 15.59
N PRO A 25 15.43 6.61 15.75
CA PRO A 25 16.08 5.92 14.64
C PRO A 25 15.13 4.95 13.95
N PRO A 26 15.02 4.98 12.61
CA PRO A 26 14.11 4.11 11.89
C PRO A 26 14.55 2.64 11.98
N ARG A 27 13.55 1.74 12.10
CA ARG A 27 13.76 0.27 12.21
C ARG A 27 13.31 -0.49 10.97
N GLY A 28 12.76 0.21 9.99
CA GLY A 28 12.26 -0.34 8.74
C GLY A 28 11.66 0.72 7.85
N VAL A 29 11.21 0.30 6.68
CA VAL A 29 10.49 1.13 5.71
C VAL A 29 9.15 0.48 5.39
N ALA A 30 8.08 1.25 5.44
CA ALA A 30 6.74 0.87 5.01
C ALA A 30 6.37 1.64 3.75
N LEU A 31 6.31 0.97 2.60
CA LEU A 31 5.82 1.55 1.35
C LEU A 31 4.31 1.31 1.26
N ILE A 32 3.53 2.38 1.18
CA ILE A 32 2.08 2.36 1.30
C ILE A 32 1.43 2.84 0.01
N ALA A 33 0.56 2.02 -0.57
CA ALA A 33 -0.15 2.28 -1.81
C ALA A 33 -1.63 2.59 -1.58
N HIS A 34 -2.12 3.63 -2.26
CA HIS A 34 -3.48 4.14 -2.11
C HIS A 34 -4.50 3.39 -2.99
N PRO A 35 -5.83 3.57 -2.76
CA PRO A 35 -6.88 2.92 -3.56
C PRO A 35 -6.94 3.48 -4.98
N HIS A 36 -7.94 3.02 -5.75
CA HIS A 36 -8.04 3.25 -7.18
C HIS A 36 -7.96 4.73 -7.58
N PRO A 37 -7.01 5.12 -8.45
CA PRO A 37 -6.77 6.52 -8.82
C PRO A 37 -7.97 7.18 -9.48
N LEU A 38 -8.69 6.47 -10.36
CA LEU A 38 -9.86 7.00 -11.07
C LEU A 38 -11.11 7.12 -10.17
N HIS A 39 -11.05 6.63 -8.92
CA HIS A 39 -12.14 6.73 -7.94
C HIS A 39 -11.75 7.61 -6.75
N GLY A 40 -10.91 8.63 -6.97
CA GLY A 40 -10.51 9.59 -5.94
C GLY A 40 -9.46 9.08 -4.96
N GLY A 41 -8.79 7.96 -5.28
CA GLY A 41 -7.65 7.47 -4.51
C GLY A 41 -6.48 8.45 -4.56
N SER A 42 -5.83 8.67 -3.41
CA SER A 42 -4.61 9.47 -3.30
C SER A 42 -3.80 9.06 -2.08
N LEU A 43 -2.57 9.54 -2.00
CA LEU A 43 -1.68 9.35 -0.84
C LEU A 43 -2.24 9.95 0.47
N ASP A 44 -3.22 10.86 0.39
CA ASP A 44 -3.89 11.48 1.53
C ASP A 44 -5.20 10.74 1.94
N ASN A 45 -5.53 9.61 1.30
CA ASN A 45 -6.66 8.76 1.70
C ASN A 45 -6.57 8.40 3.18
N LYS A 46 -7.71 8.41 3.90
CA LYS A 46 -7.77 8.19 5.36
C LYS A 46 -7.20 6.83 5.79
N VAL A 47 -7.46 5.75 5.02
CA VAL A 47 -6.89 4.43 5.30
C VAL A 47 -5.38 4.46 5.14
N VAL A 48 -4.89 5.05 4.06
CA VAL A 48 -3.44 5.21 3.78
C VAL A 48 -2.75 6.02 4.88
N ALA A 49 -3.36 7.13 5.31
CA ALA A 49 -2.85 7.92 6.42
C ALA A 49 -2.83 7.16 7.76
N THR A 50 -3.83 6.29 8.00
CA THR A 50 -3.86 5.42 9.18
C THR A 50 -2.75 4.37 9.12
N LEU A 51 -2.52 3.76 7.97
CA LEU A 51 -1.39 2.82 7.77
C LEU A 51 -0.04 3.51 7.99
N ALA A 52 0.10 4.75 7.52
CA ALA A 52 1.32 5.54 7.76
C ALA A 52 1.54 5.82 9.26
N LYS A 53 0.49 6.20 10.00
CA LYS A 53 0.57 6.38 11.46
C LYS A 53 0.96 5.09 12.19
N ALA A 54 0.39 3.95 11.78
CA ALA A 54 0.73 2.64 12.35
C ALA A 54 2.20 2.26 12.06
N ALA A 55 2.70 2.52 10.85
CA ALA A 55 4.10 2.30 10.50
C ALA A 55 5.04 3.17 11.38
N LEU A 56 4.73 4.45 11.50
CA LEU A 56 5.48 5.39 12.35
C LEU A 56 5.49 4.97 13.82
N ALA A 57 4.37 4.50 14.36
CA ALA A 57 4.28 3.97 15.73
C ALA A 57 5.14 2.72 15.91
N GLY A 58 5.30 1.91 14.85
CA GLY A 58 6.21 0.77 14.80
C GLY A 58 7.68 1.14 14.58
N GLY A 59 7.99 2.45 14.50
CA GLY A 59 9.36 2.93 14.27
C GLY A 59 9.81 2.82 12.81
N GLU A 60 8.90 2.73 11.85
CA GLU A 60 9.24 2.64 10.43
C GLU A 60 9.11 4.00 9.73
N VAL A 61 9.92 4.21 8.72
CA VAL A 61 9.72 5.29 7.74
C VAL A 61 8.46 4.97 6.95
N ALA A 62 7.46 5.85 6.96
CA ALA A 62 6.25 5.68 6.15
C ALA A 62 6.39 6.42 4.82
N VAL A 63 6.34 5.68 3.72
CA VAL A 63 6.47 6.19 2.35
C VAL A 63 5.13 6.03 1.64
N ARG A 64 4.57 7.14 1.17
CA ARG A 64 3.31 7.20 0.42
C ARG A 64 3.55 7.91 -0.89
N ALA A 65 3.19 7.32 -2.02
CA ALA A 65 3.29 7.95 -3.32
C ALA A 65 1.91 8.06 -3.97
N ASN A 66 1.69 9.12 -4.72
CA ASN A 66 0.55 9.20 -5.63
C ASN A 66 0.81 8.33 -6.86
N PHE A 67 -0.17 7.51 -7.24
CA PHE A 67 -0.14 6.83 -8.52
C PHE A 67 -0.18 7.82 -9.68
N ARG A 68 0.25 7.37 -10.85
CA ARG A 68 0.23 8.17 -12.08
C ARG A 68 -1.16 8.76 -12.34
N GLY A 69 -1.19 10.02 -12.79
CA GLY A 69 -2.43 10.77 -13.01
C GLY A 69 -3.09 11.33 -11.74
N VAL A 70 -2.49 11.14 -10.56
CA VAL A 70 -3.00 11.68 -9.28
C VAL A 70 -2.08 12.78 -8.74
N GLY A 71 -2.67 13.90 -8.32
CA GLY A 71 -1.94 15.02 -7.76
C GLY A 71 -0.88 15.56 -8.71
N ALA A 72 0.36 15.63 -8.26
CA ALA A 72 1.50 16.07 -9.07
C ALA A 72 2.30 14.91 -9.72
N THR A 73 1.76 13.67 -9.69
CA THR A 73 2.38 12.52 -10.36
C THR A 73 2.02 12.51 -11.84
N ALA A 74 3.05 12.45 -12.69
CA ALA A 74 2.92 12.39 -14.13
C ALA A 74 2.39 11.04 -14.63
N GLY A 75 1.92 11.01 -15.88
CA GLY A 75 1.40 9.82 -16.54
C GLY A 75 -0.10 9.64 -16.36
N GLU A 76 -0.60 8.50 -16.82
CA GLU A 76 -2.00 8.12 -16.77
C GLU A 76 -2.15 6.73 -16.15
N TYR A 77 -3.34 6.42 -15.62
CA TYR A 77 -3.68 5.11 -15.08
C TYR A 77 -3.35 3.99 -16.07
N ASP A 78 -2.65 2.94 -15.60
CA ASP A 78 -2.14 1.84 -16.44
C ASP A 78 -2.44 0.45 -15.83
N ALA A 79 -3.62 0.31 -15.27
CA ALA A 79 -4.17 -0.95 -14.76
C ALA A 79 -3.23 -1.72 -13.80
N GLY A 80 -2.37 -1.04 -13.09
CA GLY A 80 -1.41 -1.60 -12.12
C GLY A 80 -0.03 -1.90 -12.73
N ILE A 81 0.14 -1.82 -14.04
CA ILE A 81 1.43 -2.07 -14.70
C ILE A 81 2.39 -0.91 -14.42
N GLY A 82 2.05 0.25 -14.89
CA GLY A 82 2.86 1.44 -14.70
C GLY A 82 2.92 1.90 -13.25
N GLU A 83 1.85 1.73 -12.49
CA GLU A 83 1.83 2.00 -11.04
C GLU A 83 2.84 1.13 -10.29
N THR A 84 3.04 -0.12 -10.71
CA THR A 84 4.07 -1.01 -10.16
C THR A 84 5.47 -0.48 -10.46
N GLU A 85 5.76 -0.07 -11.68
CA GLU A 85 7.07 0.50 -12.06
C GLU A 85 7.37 1.79 -11.29
N ASP A 86 6.36 2.64 -11.10
CA ASP A 86 6.50 3.87 -10.32
C ASP A 86 6.84 3.56 -8.85
N LEU A 87 6.13 2.60 -8.21
CA LEU A 87 6.44 2.23 -6.82
C LEU A 87 7.80 1.55 -6.66
N LEU A 88 8.24 0.75 -7.62
CA LEU A 88 9.58 0.18 -7.62
C LEU A 88 10.65 1.28 -7.73
N THR A 89 10.41 2.31 -8.54
CA THR A 89 11.30 3.48 -8.65
C THR A 89 11.35 4.26 -7.33
N VAL A 90 10.20 4.47 -6.69
CA VAL A 90 10.15 5.09 -5.35
C VAL A 90 10.92 4.26 -4.33
N ALA A 91 10.73 2.92 -4.34
CA ALA A 91 11.45 2.03 -3.44
C ALA A 91 12.97 2.11 -3.62
N GLN A 92 13.45 2.12 -4.86
CA GLN A 92 14.89 2.28 -5.17
C GLN A 92 15.45 3.61 -4.64
N ALA A 93 14.74 4.71 -4.85
CA ALA A 93 15.17 6.02 -4.37
C ALA A 93 15.21 6.10 -2.83
N VAL A 94 14.22 5.50 -2.15
CA VAL A 94 14.17 5.45 -0.69
C VAL A 94 15.24 4.50 -0.13
N GLN A 95 15.50 3.37 -0.78
CA GLN A 95 16.56 2.45 -0.37
C GLN A 95 17.95 3.10 -0.43
N ALA A 96 18.21 3.97 -1.37
CA ALA A 96 19.48 4.72 -1.41
C ALA A 96 19.70 5.58 -0.16
N ALA A 97 18.62 6.07 0.48
CA ALA A 97 18.68 6.82 1.73
C ALA A 97 18.66 5.94 2.99
N PHE A 98 18.13 4.71 2.89
CA PHE A 98 17.96 3.76 3.98
C PHE A 98 18.39 2.34 3.54
N PRO A 99 19.68 2.09 3.26
CA PRO A 99 20.14 0.87 2.56
C PRO A 99 19.90 -0.43 3.33
N ASP A 100 19.99 -0.40 4.66
CA ASP A 100 19.99 -1.60 5.49
C ASP A 100 18.65 -1.86 6.21
N LEU A 101 17.63 -1.07 5.94
CA LEU A 101 16.35 -1.23 6.63
C LEU A 101 15.47 -2.28 5.95
N PRO A 102 14.82 -3.17 6.74
CA PRO A 102 13.84 -4.11 6.21
C PRO A 102 12.57 -3.41 5.74
N TRP A 103 11.95 -3.97 4.70
CA TRP A 103 10.77 -3.40 4.05
C TRP A 103 9.49 -4.14 4.41
N ARG A 104 8.40 -3.39 4.52
CA ARG A 104 7.01 -3.86 4.46
C ARG A 104 6.28 -3.15 3.34
N LEU A 105 5.43 -3.91 2.63
CA LEU A 105 4.59 -3.40 1.57
C LEU A 105 3.15 -3.39 2.07
N LEU A 106 2.49 -2.25 2.04
CA LEU A 106 1.12 -2.09 2.51
C LEU A 106 0.27 -1.50 1.38
N GLY A 107 -0.90 -2.07 1.11
CA GLY A 107 -1.77 -1.53 0.07
C GLY A 107 -3.23 -1.59 0.45
N PHE A 108 -3.99 -0.56 0.08
CA PHE A 108 -5.43 -0.51 0.25
C PHE A 108 -6.15 -0.65 -1.09
N SER A 109 -7.12 -1.58 -1.16
CA SER A 109 -7.96 -1.81 -2.33
C SER A 109 -7.14 -2.08 -3.61
N PHE A 110 -7.20 -1.23 -4.63
CA PHE A 110 -6.33 -1.29 -5.81
C PHE A 110 -4.84 -1.22 -5.42
N GLY A 111 -4.49 -0.41 -4.43
CA GLY A 111 -3.12 -0.36 -3.91
C GLY A 111 -2.64 -1.71 -3.35
N ALA A 112 -3.55 -2.56 -2.84
CA ALA A 112 -3.20 -3.92 -2.45
C ALA A 112 -2.79 -4.78 -3.65
N PHE A 113 -3.47 -4.63 -4.80
CA PHE A 113 -3.09 -5.29 -6.04
C PHE A 113 -1.73 -4.82 -6.54
N VAL A 114 -1.48 -3.51 -6.57
CA VAL A 114 -0.18 -2.97 -7.01
C VAL A 114 0.95 -3.44 -6.08
N GLN A 115 0.75 -3.41 -4.75
CA GLN A 115 1.75 -3.89 -3.80
C GLN A 115 2.01 -5.40 -3.90
N HIS A 116 0.99 -6.19 -4.25
CA HIS A 116 1.17 -7.61 -4.55
C HIS A 116 2.12 -7.81 -5.74
N ARG A 117 2.01 -6.98 -6.78
CA ARG A 117 2.92 -6.99 -7.94
C ARG A 117 4.33 -6.50 -7.58
N VAL A 118 4.44 -5.45 -6.76
CA VAL A 118 5.72 -4.96 -6.23
C VAL A 118 6.41 -6.06 -5.41
N ALA A 119 5.68 -6.81 -4.59
CA ALA A 119 6.21 -7.88 -3.75
C ALA A 119 6.89 -9.00 -4.54
N ALA A 120 6.49 -9.24 -5.78
CA ALA A 120 7.14 -10.22 -6.65
C ALA A 120 8.52 -9.77 -7.16
N ARG A 121 8.87 -8.49 -7.00
CA ARG A 121 10.07 -7.87 -7.59
C ARG A 121 10.91 -7.07 -6.59
N TRP A 122 10.40 -6.83 -5.38
CA TRP A 122 11.07 -6.08 -4.32
C TRP A 122 11.26 -6.91 -3.07
N PRO A 123 12.48 -6.99 -2.51
CA PRO A 123 12.74 -7.75 -1.31
C PRO A 123 12.08 -7.08 -0.10
N ALA A 124 10.96 -7.64 0.35
CA ALA A 124 10.26 -7.19 1.53
C ALA A 124 9.96 -8.36 2.47
N ARG A 125 9.92 -8.11 3.77
CA ARG A 125 9.66 -9.14 4.77
C ARG A 125 8.19 -9.49 4.93
N GLN A 126 7.29 -8.57 4.53
CA GLN A 126 5.84 -8.74 4.72
C GLN A 126 5.04 -7.89 3.72
N LEU A 127 3.93 -8.46 3.27
CA LEU A 127 2.89 -7.80 2.47
C LEU A 127 1.61 -7.69 3.31
N ILE A 128 1.04 -6.49 3.45
CA ILE A 128 -0.22 -6.25 4.16
C ILE A 128 -1.26 -5.75 3.15
N LEU A 129 -2.29 -6.54 2.95
CA LEU A 129 -3.39 -6.28 2.02
C LEU A 129 -4.61 -5.80 2.81
N VAL A 130 -5.00 -4.55 2.63
CA VAL A 130 -6.17 -3.96 3.29
C VAL A 130 -7.31 -3.83 2.29
N GLY A 131 -8.45 -4.47 2.54
CA GLY A 131 -9.59 -4.49 1.62
C GLY A 131 -9.17 -4.85 0.19
N PRO A 132 -8.42 -5.95 -0.05
CA PRO A 132 -7.86 -6.24 -1.36
C PRO A 132 -8.96 -6.38 -2.41
N ALA A 133 -8.77 -5.76 -3.57
CA ALA A 133 -9.76 -5.71 -4.66
C ALA A 133 -9.87 -7.05 -5.44
N LEU A 134 -10.03 -8.16 -4.69
CA LEU A 134 -10.21 -9.50 -5.22
C LEU A 134 -11.44 -9.58 -6.14
N GLY A 135 -11.33 -10.37 -7.20
CA GLY A 135 -12.39 -10.50 -8.21
C GLY A 135 -12.50 -9.31 -9.17
N ARG A 136 -11.82 -8.19 -8.89
CA ARG A 136 -11.67 -7.06 -9.81
C ARG A 136 -10.30 -7.08 -10.50
N PHE A 137 -9.31 -7.63 -9.81
CA PHE A 137 -7.94 -7.84 -10.30
C PHE A 137 -7.50 -9.26 -10.00
N ASP A 138 -6.54 -9.75 -10.76
CA ASP A 138 -6.00 -11.10 -10.59
C ASP A 138 -4.90 -11.09 -9.51
N PHE A 139 -5.16 -11.76 -8.41
CA PHE A 139 -4.22 -11.96 -7.32
C PHE A 139 -3.71 -13.41 -7.35
N ALA A 140 -2.50 -13.61 -7.85
CA ALA A 140 -1.78 -14.86 -7.68
C ALA A 140 -1.50 -15.16 -6.18
N PRO A 141 -1.02 -16.36 -5.80
CA PRO A 141 -0.50 -16.59 -4.46
C PRO A 141 0.54 -15.51 -4.08
N PRO A 142 0.51 -14.97 -2.85
CA PRO A 142 1.45 -13.93 -2.47
C PRO A 142 2.90 -14.46 -2.49
N PRO A 143 3.85 -13.73 -3.10
CA PRO A 143 5.23 -14.19 -3.27
C PRO A 143 6.06 -14.13 -1.99
N ILE A 144 5.56 -13.45 -0.95
CA ILE A 144 6.20 -13.28 0.37
C ILE A 144 5.15 -13.42 1.47
N PRO A 145 5.54 -13.60 2.76
CA PRO A 145 4.60 -13.66 3.86
C PRO A 145 3.60 -12.50 3.84
N ALA A 146 2.31 -12.82 3.83
CA ALA A 146 1.24 -11.83 3.72
C ALA A 146 0.28 -11.89 4.91
N ALA A 147 -0.45 -10.78 5.13
CA ALA A 147 -1.61 -10.70 6.03
C ALA A 147 -2.70 -9.85 5.37
N ILE A 148 -3.95 -10.16 5.67
CA ILE A 148 -5.11 -9.42 5.16
C ILE A 148 -5.85 -8.76 6.32
N VAL A 149 -6.27 -7.50 6.12
CA VAL A 149 -7.24 -6.79 6.97
C VAL A 149 -8.45 -6.46 6.11
N HIS A 150 -9.65 -6.85 6.54
CA HIS A 150 -10.87 -6.66 5.74
C HIS A 150 -12.05 -6.25 6.61
N GLY A 151 -12.96 -5.43 6.06
CA GLY A 151 -14.20 -5.03 6.71
C GLY A 151 -15.25 -6.15 6.65
N ALA A 152 -15.96 -6.41 7.78
CA ALA A 152 -17.02 -7.42 7.77
C ALA A 152 -18.18 -7.04 6.84
N ASP A 153 -18.45 -5.74 6.73
CA ASP A 153 -19.58 -5.16 5.98
C ASP A 153 -19.09 -4.45 4.71
N ASP A 154 -17.98 -4.96 4.11
CA ASP A 154 -17.44 -4.43 2.87
C ASP A 154 -18.43 -4.67 1.72
N GLU A 155 -18.99 -3.58 1.22
CA GLU A 155 -20.02 -3.55 0.20
C GLU A 155 -19.47 -3.68 -1.23
N LEU A 156 -18.16 -3.50 -1.41
CA LEU A 156 -17.49 -3.56 -2.71
C LEU A 156 -16.83 -4.90 -2.98
N ILE A 157 -16.24 -5.51 -1.95
CA ILE A 157 -15.52 -6.77 -2.01
C ILE A 157 -16.09 -7.71 -0.94
N PRO A 158 -16.88 -8.72 -1.32
CA PRO A 158 -17.52 -9.61 -0.35
C PRO A 158 -16.50 -10.32 0.55
N LEU A 159 -16.76 -10.32 1.88
CA LEU A 159 -15.89 -10.99 2.86
C LEU A 159 -15.68 -12.46 2.53
N ALA A 160 -16.69 -13.16 2.01
CA ALA A 160 -16.57 -14.57 1.63
C ALA A 160 -15.45 -14.81 0.61
N GLN A 161 -15.36 -13.96 -0.42
CA GLN A 161 -14.32 -14.03 -1.44
C GLN A 161 -12.92 -13.84 -0.84
N VAL A 162 -12.78 -12.89 0.08
CA VAL A 162 -11.50 -12.63 0.77
C VAL A 162 -11.13 -13.77 1.70
N ALA A 163 -12.11 -14.35 2.40
CA ALA A 163 -11.90 -15.49 3.29
C ALA A 163 -11.49 -16.76 2.50
N ASP A 164 -12.08 -16.99 1.32
CA ASP A 164 -11.72 -18.11 0.46
C ASP A 164 -10.28 -17.98 -0.07
N TYR A 165 -9.90 -16.79 -0.53
CA TYR A 165 -8.52 -16.50 -0.96
C TYR A 165 -7.53 -16.68 0.21
N ALA A 166 -7.85 -16.12 1.38
CA ALA A 166 -7.01 -16.24 2.57
C ALA A 166 -6.81 -17.70 2.99
N ARG A 167 -7.89 -18.51 2.96
CA ARG A 167 -7.86 -19.95 3.28
C ARG A 167 -7.03 -20.72 2.25
N ALA A 168 -7.25 -20.47 0.96
CA ALA A 168 -6.56 -21.15 -0.13
C ALA A 168 -5.04 -20.97 -0.08
N HIS A 169 -4.57 -19.82 0.46
CA HIS A 169 -3.15 -19.47 0.51
C HIS A 169 -2.58 -19.40 1.93
N ALA A 170 -3.32 -19.91 2.93
CA ALA A 170 -2.92 -19.91 4.35
C ALA A 170 -2.50 -18.50 4.87
N ILE A 171 -3.20 -17.44 4.43
CA ILE A 171 -2.92 -16.07 4.79
C ILE A 171 -3.72 -15.69 6.05
N PRO A 172 -3.10 -15.17 7.12
CA PRO A 172 -3.81 -14.61 8.25
C PRO A 172 -4.80 -13.51 7.81
N LEU A 173 -6.07 -13.67 8.19
CA LEU A 173 -7.15 -12.72 7.90
C LEU A 173 -7.66 -12.08 9.20
N ARG A 174 -7.54 -10.76 9.29
CA ARG A 174 -8.17 -9.96 10.35
C ARG A 174 -9.43 -9.31 9.82
N VAL A 175 -10.58 -9.76 10.29
CA VAL A 175 -11.87 -9.15 9.98
C VAL A 175 -12.19 -8.05 11.01
N ILE A 176 -12.60 -6.86 10.54
CA ILE A 176 -12.99 -5.73 11.38
C ILE A 176 -14.53 -5.68 11.41
N PRO A 177 -15.16 -5.98 12.56
CA PRO A 177 -16.62 -5.98 12.67
C PRO A 177 -17.24 -4.60 12.40
N GLY A 178 -18.30 -4.56 11.60
CA GLY A 178 -19.03 -3.33 11.27
C GLY A 178 -18.23 -2.34 10.42
N ALA A 179 -17.17 -2.78 9.78
CA ALA A 179 -16.39 -1.93 8.88
C ALA A 179 -16.84 -2.13 7.42
N SER A 180 -17.15 -1.02 6.74
CA SER A 180 -17.32 -0.94 5.29
C SER A 180 -15.97 -1.03 4.56
N HIS A 181 -15.99 -0.98 3.21
CA HIS A 181 -14.75 -0.94 2.41
C HIS A 181 -13.78 0.17 2.83
N PHE A 182 -14.30 1.36 3.12
CA PHE A 182 -13.48 2.52 3.52
C PHE A 182 -13.22 2.63 5.02
N PHE A 183 -13.64 1.64 5.81
CA PHE A 183 -13.45 1.58 7.27
C PHE A 183 -13.97 2.83 8.01
N HIS A 184 -15.06 3.44 7.53
CA HIS A 184 -15.65 4.62 8.14
C HIS A 184 -15.97 4.37 9.62
N GLY A 185 -15.53 5.31 10.50
CA GLY A 185 -15.71 5.19 11.95
C GLY A 185 -14.89 4.09 12.64
N LYS A 186 -14.02 3.38 11.91
CA LYS A 186 -13.18 2.28 12.44
C LYS A 186 -11.67 2.57 12.33
N LEU A 187 -11.29 3.72 11.76
CA LEU A 187 -9.91 4.18 11.70
C LEU A 187 -9.58 4.90 13.01
N MET A 188 -8.70 4.32 13.84
CA MET A 188 -8.21 4.90 15.11
C MET A 188 -6.72 5.27 14.99
#